data_7c115d15e42dbacb40d616bc00c0c299
#
_entry.id   7c115d15e42dbacb40d616bc00c0c299
#
_cell.length_a   1.000
_cell.length_b   1.000
_cell.length_c   1.000
_cell.angle_alpha   90.00
_cell.angle_beta   90.00
_cell.angle_gamma   90.00
#
_symmetry.space_group_name_H-M   'P 1'
#
loop_
_entity.id
_entity.type
_entity.pdbx_description
1 polymer ?
#
loop_
_entity_poly.entity_id
_entity_poly.type
_entity_poly.pdbx_seq_one_letter_code
_entity_poly.pdbx_strand_id
1 'polypeptide(L)'
;IIVGLNGSNAYTFRAMDPEITFCVEKLSSDETALKTIIAHEFGHAVHHLLAIRANIEATKIPWMSPYTWLLQEGSATYLSTQVVQADKDVYFAYEKDEAWLTFCKKNEKEIARALHEDLVNKTSVEIFKEWFSINGGEKFGYTRLGYYIGYQLFIHLMENTNEMNALTFWQSPHFEKLMEQELVQLGR
;
A
#
# COMPACT_ATOMS: atom_id res chain seq x y z
N ILE A 1 -4.91 -12.01 -20.08
CA ILE A 1 -5.53 -12.51 -18.83
C ILE A 1 -4.91 -13.87 -18.56
N ILE A 2 -4.28 -14.04 -17.42
CA ILE A 2 -3.71 -15.31 -16.96
C ILE A 2 -4.65 -15.83 -15.86
N VAL A 3 -5.05 -17.08 -15.97
CA VAL A 3 -5.92 -17.77 -14.99
C VAL A 3 -5.09 -18.81 -14.25
N GLY A 4 -5.33 -18.97 -12.94
CA GLY A 4 -4.67 -19.98 -12.12
C GLY A 4 -3.37 -19.54 -11.45
N LEU A 5 -3.18 -18.25 -11.23
CA LEU A 5 -2.07 -17.74 -10.43
C LEU A 5 -2.30 -17.99 -8.94
N ASN A 6 -1.41 -18.72 -8.33
CA ASN A 6 -1.42 -18.95 -6.89
C ASN A 6 -1.02 -17.68 -6.13
N GLY A 7 -1.86 -17.24 -5.21
CA GLY A 7 -1.53 -16.16 -4.27
C GLY A 7 -2.47 -14.96 -4.34
N SER A 8 -2.14 -13.93 -5.06
CA SER A 8 -2.86 -12.65 -5.10
C SER A 8 -4.10 -12.67 -6.01
N ASN A 9 -5.07 -11.78 -5.76
CA ASN A 9 -6.20 -11.50 -6.65
C ASN A 9 -5.80 -10.64 -7.86
N ALA A 10 -4.81 -9.75 -7.67
CA ALA A 10 -4.18 -8.99 -8.74
C ALA A 10 -2.72 -8.69 -8.39
N TYR A 11 -1.94 -8.30 -9.39
CA TYR A 11 -0.54 -7.98 -9.21
C TYR A 11 -0.06 -7.05 -10.31
N THR A 12 0.63 -5.98 -9.96
CA THR A 12 1.29 -5.07 -10.89
C THR A 12 2.79 -5.26 -10.85
N PHE A 13 3.37 -5.71 -11.98
CA PHE A 13 4.82 -5.75 -12.17
C PHE A 13 5.35 -4.33 -12.39
N ARG A 14 6.43 -3.95 -11.68
CA ARG A 14 6.88 -2.55 -11.56
C ARG A 14 8.36 -2.32 -11.88
N ALA A 15 9.11 -3.36 -12.19
CA ALA A 15 10.56 -3.22 -12.41
C ALA A 15 10.93 -2.65 -13.79
N MET A 16 10.00 -2.67 -14.74
CA MET A 16 10.14 -2.15 -16.11
C MET A 16 8.84 -1.46 -16.50
N ASP A 17 8.34 -1.69 -17.71
CA ASP A 17 7.01 -1.23 -18.08
C ASP A 17 5.96 -1.88 -17.16
N PRO A 18 5.03 -1.11 -16.58
CA PRO A 18 4.07 -1.66 -15.65
C PRO A 18 3.11 -2.63 -16.35
N GLU A 19 3.06 -3.86 -15.88
CA GLU A 19 2.18 -4.91 -16.38
C GLU A 19 1.25 -5.36 -15.26
N ILE A 20 -0.07 -5.32 -15.53
CA ILE A 20 -1.09 -5.70 -14.56
C ILE A 20 -1.61 -7.10 -14.89
N THR A 21 -1.54 -8.01 -13.93
CA THR A 21 -2.10 -9.34 -14.01
C THR A 21 -3.27 -9.49 -13.05
N PHE A 22 -4.42 -9.95 -13.55
CA PHE A 22 -5.59 -10.26 -12.73
C PHE A 22 -5.82 -11.76 -12.63
N CYS A 23 -5.99 -12.26 -11.39
CA CYS A 23 -6.37 -13.63 -11.11
C CYS A 23 -7.89 -13.73 -11.06
N VAL A 24 -8.52 -14.00 -12.20
CA VAL A 24 -9.98 -13.86 -12.41
C VAL A 24 -10.79 -14.69 -11.42
N GLU A 25 -10.30 -15.87 -11.03
CA GLU A 25 -10.95 -16.75 -10.08
C GLU A 25 -10.96 -16.23 -8.63
N LYS A 26 -10.18 -15.18 -8.34
CA LYS A 26 -10.08 -14.56 -7.01
C LYS A 26 -10.67 -13.16 -6.95
N LEU A 27 -11.14 -12.65 -8.07
CA LEU A 27 -11.80 -11.35 -8.09
C LEU A 27 -13.20 -11.45 -7.52
N SER A 28 -13.61 -10.39 -6.82
CA SER A 28 -14.98 -10.28 -6.32
C SER A 28 -15.98 -10.20 -7.48
N SER A 29 -17.15 -10.78 -7.30
CA SER A 29 -18.31 -10.58 -8.21
C SER A 29 -19.05 -9.27 -7.92
N ASP A 30 -18.75 -8.59 -6.81
CA ASP A 30 -19.26 -7.26 -6.51
C ASP A 30 -18.60 -6.24 -7.43
N GLU A 31 -19.40 -5.46 -8.15
CA GLU A 31 -18.92 -4.51 -9.16
C GLU A 31 -18.07 -3.40 -8.54
N THR A 32 -18.41 -2.91 -7.35
CA THR A 32 -17.68 -1.84 -6.67
C THR A 32 -16.33 -2.34 -6.18
N ALA A 33 -16.29 -3.53 -5.57
CA ALA A 33 -15.06 -4.18 -5.15
C ALA A 33 -14.13 -4.47 -6.34
N LEU A 34 -14.72 -4.97 -7.46
CA LEU A 34 -13.97 -5.21 -8.69
C LEU A 34 -13.38 -3.91 -9.28
N LYS A 35 -14.17 -2.86 -9.37
CA LYS A 35 -13.67 -1.54 -9.82
C LYS A 35 -12.56 -1.01 -8.92
N THR A 36 -12.69 -1.20 -7.61
CA THR A 36 -11.72 -0.71 -6.64
C THR A 36 -10.38 -1.42 -6.76
N ILE A 37 -10.36 -2.75 -6.90
CA ILE A 37 -9.09 -3.47 -7.08
C ILE A 37 -8.45 -3.13 -8.43
N ILE A 38 -9.23 -3.00 -9.50
CA ILE A 38 -8.72 -2.57 -10.80
C ILE A 38 -8.08 -1.18 -10.67
N ALA A 39 -8.77 -0.23 -10.05
CA ALA A 39 -8.25 1.12 -9.85
C ALA A 39 -6.98 1.14 -8.97
N HIS A 40 -6.90 0.28 -7.96
CA HIS A 40 -5.71 0.13 -7.12
C HIS A 40 -4.49 -0.34 -7.94
N GLU A 41 -4.64 -1.37 -8.77
CA GLU A 41 -3.55 -1.86 -9.62
C GLU A 41 -3.13 -0.82 -10.67
N PHE A 42 -4.09 -0.10 -11.26
CA PHE A 42 -3.78 1.06 -12.10
C PHE A 42 -3.08 2.16 -11.33
N GLY A 43 -3.40 2.36 -10.05
CA GLY A 43 -2.71 3.27 -9.15
C GLY A 43 -1.21 2.96 -9.06
N HIS A 44 -0.83 1.68 -8.92
CA HIS A 44 0.56 1.26 -8.98
C HIS A 44 1.23 1.58 -10.33
N ALA A 45 0.53 1.32 -11.44
CA ALA A 45 1.05 1.64 -12.77
C ALA A 45 1.25 3.15 -12.96
N VAL A 46 0.29 3.97 -12.55
CA VAL A 46 0.40 5.44 -12.58
C VAL A 46 1.54 5.94 -11.72
N HIS A 47 1.67 5.44 -10.49
CA HIS A 47 2.76 5.78 -9.58
C HIS A 47 4.12 5.48 -10.22
N HIS A 48 4.29 4.32 -10.85
CA HIS A 48 5.50 3.97 -11.57
C HIS A 48 5.79 4.90 -12.77
N LEU A 49 4.79 5.21 -13.59
CA LEU A 49 4.93 6.12 -14.72
C LEU A 49 5.30 7.54 -14.29
N LEU A 50 4.77 8.01 -13.16
CA LEU A 50 5.15 9.30 -12.58
C LEU A 50 6.60 9.29 -12.07
N ALA A 51 7.07 8.19 -11.49
CA ALA A 51 8.48 8.02 -11.11
C ALA A 51 9.40 8.10 -12.33
N ILE A 52 9.06 7.42 -13.43
CA ILE A 52 9.81 7.53 -14.70
C ILE A 52 9.83 8.96 -15.22
N ARG A 53 8.70 9.66 -15.22
CA ARG A 53 8.60 11.07 -15.64
C ARG A 53 9.44 12.00 -14.77
N ALA A 54 9.57 11.72 -13.49
CA ALA A 54 10.41 12.44 -12.56
C ALA A 54 11.90 12.06 -12.68
N ASN A 55 12.28 11.26 -13.67
CA ASN A 55 13.64 10.72 -13.88
C ASN A 55 14.17 9.92 -12.69
N ILE A 56 13.29 9.25 -11.97
CA ILE A 56 13.67 8.32 -10.89
C ILE A 56 14.12 7.03 -11.56
N GLU A 57 15.40 6.70 -11.41
CA GLU A 57 15.94 5.46 -11.93
C GLU A 57 15.39 4.25 -11.13
N ALA A 58 14.71 3.32 -11.79
CA ALA A 58 14.14 2.14 -11.15
C ALA A 58 15.16 1.32 -10.34
N THR A 59 16.42 1.32 -10.77
CA THR A 59 17.54 0.64 -10.08
C THR A 59 17.91 1.29 -8.74
N LYS A 60 17.52 2.53 -8.51
CA LYS A 60 17.77 3.27 -7.26
C LYS A 60 16.63 3.16 -6.25
N ILE A 61 15.48 2.63 -6.66
CA ILE A 61 14.36 2.39 -5.76
C ILE A 61 14.65 1.15 -4.90
N PRO A 62 14.57 1.26 -3.57
CA PRO A 62 14.80 0.12 -2.68
C PRO A 62 13.58 -0.81 -2.66
N TRP A 63 13.36 -1.58 -3.73
CA TRP A 63 12.16 -2.40 -3.95
C TRP A 63 11.83 -3.39 -2.82
N MET A 64 12.85 -3.87 -2.11
CA MET A 64 12.70 -4.81 -0.99
C MET A 64 12.51 -4.12 0.36
N SER A 65 12.49 -2.79 0.37
CA SER A 65 12.26 -2.03 1.59
C SER A 65 10.77 -2.00 1.96
N PRO A 66 10.40 -2.35 3.18
CA PRO A 66 9.04 -2.18 3.66
C PRO A 66 8.52 -0.74 3.60
N TYR A 67 9.38 0.27 3.69
CA TYR A 67 9.01 1.67 3.51
C TYR A 67 8.57 1.96 2.07
N THR A 68 9.21 1.31 1.09
CA THR A 68 8.78 1.37 -0.31
C THR A 68 7.39 0.73 -0.47
N TRP A 69 7.14 -0.39 0.17
CA TRP A 69 5.81 -1.02 0.12
C TRP A 69 4.74 -0.14 0.77
N LEU A 70 5.02 0.49 1.91
CA LEU A 70 4.08 1.44 2.53
C LEU A 70 3.72 2.59 1.60
N LEU A 71 4.71 3.20 0.94
CA LEU A 71 4.48 4.27 -0.03
C LEU A 71 3.68 3.77 -1.24
N GLN A 72 4.00 2.59 -1.77
CA GLN A 72 3.34 2.01 -2.94
C GLN A 72 1.87 1.67 -2.66
N GLU A 73 1.61 0.95 -1.58
CA GLU A 73 0.25 0.54 -1.23
C GLU A 73 -0.59 1.76 -0.81
N GLY A 74 0.01 2.72 -0.11
CA GLY A 74 -0.64 3.97 0.27
C GLY A 74 -1.03 4.82 -0.93
N SER A 75 -0.10 5.03 -1.87
CA SER A 75 -0.36 5.80 -3.10
C SER A 75 -1.39 5.13 -4.01
N ALA A 76 -1.32 3.81 -4.20
CA ALA A 76 -2.28 3.08 -5.02
C ALA A 76 -3.68 3.12 -4.42
N THR A 77 -3.79 2.95 -3.09
CA THR A 77 -5.07 3.10 -2.38
C THR A 77 -5.61 4.52 -2.54
N TYR A 78 -4.79 5.55 -2.34
CA TYR A 78 -5.19 6.94 -2.55
C TYR A 78 -5.69 7.17 -3.98
N LEU A 79 -4.93 6.77 -5.00
CA LEU A 79 -5.31 6.96 -6.39
C LEU A 79 -6.62 6.23 -6.74
N SER A 80 -6.88 5.07 -6.14
CA SER A 80 -8.15 4.37 -6.32
C SER A 80 -9.33 5.17 -5.77
N THR A 81 -9.15 5.91 -4.67
CA THR A 81 -10.20 6.78 -4.10
C THR A 81 -10.53 7.98 -4.99
N GLN A 82 -9.63 8.38 -5.91
CA GLN A 82 -9.86 9.51 -6.80
C GLN A 82 -10.71 9.13 -8.03
N VAL A 83 -10.82 7.85 -8.35
CA VAL A 83 -11.47 7.38 -9.58
C VAL A 83 -12.68 6.45 -9.34
N VAL A 84 -12.77 5.83 -8.18
CA VAL A 84 -13.89 4.96 -7.80
C VAL A 84 -14.60 5.54 -6.58
N GLN A 85 -15.93 5.59 -6.62
CA GLN A 85 -16.74 5.92 -5.45
C GLN A 85 -17.17 4.62 -4.76
N ALA A 86 -16.63 4.37 -3.57
CA ALA A 86 -16.92 3.19 -2.76
C ALA A 86 -17.00 3.54 -1.26
N ASP A 87 -17.50 2.61 -0.46
CA ASP A 87 -17.38 2.70 0.99
C ASP A 87 -15.90 2.59 1.38
N LYS A 88 -15.51 3.26 2.47
CA LYS A 88 -14.08 3.42 2.82
C LYS A 88 -13.35 2.11 3.09
N ASP A 89 -14.03 1.10 3.61
CA ASP A 89 -13.46 -0.22 3.87
C ASP A 89 -13.14 -0.99 2.59
N VAL A 90 -13.93 -0.81 1.53
CA VAL A 90 -13.73 -1.47 0.24
C VAL A 90 -12.39 -1.11 -0.39
N TYR A 91 -11.86 0.10 -0.17
CA TYR A 91 -10.55 0.49 -0.70
C TYR A 91 -9.37 -0.29 -0.12
N PHE A 92 -9.55 -0.90 1.05
CA PHE A 92 -8.50 -1.66 1.73
C PHE A 92 -8.71 -3.16 1.67
N ALA A 93 -9.97 -3.60 1.81
CA ALA A 93 -10.32 -5.02 1.88
C ALA A 93 -10.70 -5.61 0.53
N TYR A 94 -11.09 -4.77 -0.44
CA TYR A 94 -11.73 -5.15 -1.72
C TYR A 94 -13.03 -5.95 -1.51
N GLU A 95 -13.64 -5.73 -0.37
CA GLU A 95 -14.95 -6.22 0.07
C GLU A 95 -15.43 -5.36 1.24
N LYS A 96 -16.68 -5.53 1.66
CA LYS A 96 -17.19 -4.83 2.83
C LYS A 96 -16.64 -5.45 4.11
N ASP A 97 -15.85 -4.70 4.84
CA ASP A 97 -15.29 -5.07 6.15
C ASP A 97 -15.23 -3.86 7.10
N GLU A 98 -16.40 -3.42 7.54
CA GLU A 98 -16.51 -2.30 8.47
C GLU A 98 -15.81 -2.58 9.82
N ALA A 99 -15.76 -3.85 10.24
CA ALA A 99 -15.11 -4.23 11.49
C ALA A 99 -13.60 -4.00 11.41
N TRP A 100 -12.97 -4.40 10.29
CA TRP A 100 -11.56 -4.17 10.02
C TRP A 100 -11.22 -2.67 10.01
N LEU A 101 -11.99 -1.88 9.27
CA LEU A 101 -11.74 -0.43 9.18
C LEU A 101 -11.96 0.28 10.52
N THR A 102 -12.99 -0.12 11.28
CA THR A 102 -13.27 0.41 12.63
C THR A 102 -12.11 0.09 13.57
N PHE A 103 -11.59 -1.13 13.52
CA PHE A 103 -10.41 -1.53 14.27
C PHE A 103 -9.19 -0.68 13.90
N CYS A 104 -8.89 -0.51 12.61
CA CYS A 104 -7.77 0.30 12.14
C CYS A 104 -7.83 1.72 12.66
N LYS A 105 -8.98 2.39 12.51
CA LYS A 105 -9.18 3.78 12.98
C LYS A 105 -9.02 3.92 14.50
N LYS A 106 -9.56 2.97 15.26
CA LYS A 106 -9.50 3.00 16.72
C LYS A 106 -8.09 2.79 17.26
N ASN A 107 -7.30 1.97 16.58
CA ASN A 107 -5.99 1.52 17.06
C ASN A 107 -4.83 2.04 16.19
N GLU A 108 -5.05 3.07 15.36
CA GLU A 108 -4.07 3.60 14.39
C GLU A 108 -2.69 3.84 15.00
N LYS A 109 -2.62 4.53 16.12
CA LYS A 109 -1.36 4.82 16.80
C LYS A 109 -0.65 3.57 17.32
N GLU A 110 -1.42 2.60 17.82
CA GLU A 110 -0.86 1.33 18.31
C GLU A 110 -0.35 0.49 17.16
N ILE A 111 -1.09 0.41 16.06
CA ILE A 111 -0.68 -0.28 14.84
C ILE A 111 0.60 0.35 14.27
N ALA A 112 0.67 1.68 14.18
CA ALA A 112 1.86 2.39 13.69
C ALA A 112 3.09 2.12 14.56
N ARG A 113 2.95 2.14 15.90
CA ARG A 113 4.03 1.81 16.83
C ARG A 113 4.50 0.37 16.68
N ALA A 114 3.57 -0.58 16.61
CA ALA A 114 3.89 -1.98 16.45
C ALA A 114 4.56 -2.29 15.11
N LEU A 115 4.13 -1.63 14.03
CA LEU A 115 4.79 -1.72 12.74
C LEU A 115 6.21 -1.15 12.80
N HIS A 116 6.42 0.03 13.42
CA HIS A 116 7.75 0.60 13.57
C HIS A 116 8.67 -0.31 14.38
N GLU A 117 8.19 -0.89 15.48
CA GLU A 117 8.96 -1.87 16.26
C GLU A 117 9.38 -3.08 15.42
N ASP A 118 8.46 -3.60 14.61
CA ASP A 118 8.76 -4.72 13.72
C ASP A 118 9.76 -4.33 12.62
N LEU A 119 9.65 -3.13 12.05
CA LEU A 119 10.58 -2.63 11.03
C LEU A 119 12.04 -2.54 11.54
N VAL A 120 12.22 -2.28 12.84
CA VAL A 120 13.54 -2.23 13.46
C VAL A 120 14.08 -3.64 13.77
N ASN A 121 13.21 -4.61 14.09
CA ASN A 121 13.62 -5.87 14.71
C ASN A 121 13.45 -7.11 13.81
N LYS A 122 12.74 -6.99 12.67
CA LYS A 122 12.40 -8.13 11.80
C LYS A 122 12.95 -7.97 10.38
N THR A 123 13.01 -9.08 9.68
CA THR A 123 13.39 -9.13 8.27
C THR A 123 12.25 -8.63 7.38
N SER A 124 12.57 -8.15 6.17
CA SER A 124 11.57 -7.75 5.18
C SER A 124 10.55 -8.85 4.87
N VAL A 125 10.97 -10.12 4.89
CA VAL A 125 10.06 -11.26 4.65
C VAL A 125 9.05 -11.41 5.77
N GLU A 126 9.46 -11.28 7.03
CA GLU A 126 8.57 -11.33 8.20
C GLU A 126 7.62 -10.13 8.21
N ILE A 127 8.13 -8.93 7.86
CA ILE A 127 7.31 -7.72 7.71
C ILE A 127 6.25 -7.92 6.64
N PHE A 128 6.66 -8.42 5.45
CA PHE A 128 5.70 -8.66 4.38
C PHE A 128 4.61 -9.64 4.81
N LYS A 129 4.99 -10.76 5.43
CA LYS A 129 4.05 -11.77 5.91
C LYS A 129 3.04 -11.17 6.88
N GLU A 130 3.51 -10.48 7.91
CA GLU A 130 2.66 -9.96 8.99
C GLU A 130 1.77 -8.81 8.54
N TRP A 131 2.31 -7.84 7.78
CA TRP A 131 1.68 -6.55 7.57
C TRP A 131 1.02 -6.36 6.20
N PHE A 132 1.43 -7.15 5.19
CA PHE A 132 0.94 -7.00 3.80
C PHE A 132 0.24 -8.24 3.25
N SER A 133 0.52 -9.42 3.78
CA SER A 133 -0.07 -10.67 3.30
C SER A 133 -1.46 -10.92 3.89
N ILE A 134 -2.31 -11.60 3.12
CA ILE A 134 -3.59 -12.16 3.61
C ILE A 134 -3.39 -13.33 4.59
N ASN A 135 -2.17 -13.87 4.68
CA ASN A 135 -1.81 -14.98 5.57
C ASN A 135 -1.06 -14.52 6.82
N GLY A 136 -1.06 -13.22 7.11
CA GLY A 136 -0.45 -12.61 8.28
C GLY A 136 -1.47 -12.12 9.29
N GLY A 137 -1.12 -11.04 10.03
CA GLY A 137 -2.01 -10.41 10.99
C GLY A 137 -2.08 -11.11 12.34
N GLU A 138 -1.06 -11.88 12.70
CA GLU A 138 -1.01 -12.62 13.97
C GLU A 138 -1.01 -11.68 15.19
N LYS A 139 -0.43 -10.47 15.05
CA LYS A 139 -0.30 -9.49 16.13
C LYS A 139 -1.62 -8.93 16.63
N PHE A 140 -2.54 -8.65 15.71
CA PHE A 140 -3.81 -7.99 15.99
C PHE A 140 -5.04 -8.82 15.60
N GLY A 141 -4.86 -9.99 15.00
CA GLY A 141 -5.96 -10.78 14.46
C GLY A 141 -6.58 -10.22 13.18
N TYR A 142 -5.93 -9.22 12.56
CA TYR A 142 -6.35 -8.60 11.30
C TYR A 142 -5.19 -8.55 10.32
N THR A 143 -5.41 -8.99 9.10
CA THR A 143 -4.41 -9.01 8.02
C THR A 143 -4.31 -7.64 7.34
N ARG A 144 -3.22 -7.42 6.59
CA ARG A 144 -3.05 -6.27 5.68
C ARG A 144 -3.13 -4.89 6.34
N LEU A 145 -2.79 -4.78 7.62
CA LEU A 145 -2.78 -3.49 8.32
C LEU A 145 -1.75 -2.50 7.73
N GLY A 146 -0.74 -3.00 7.03
CA GLY A 146 0.23 -2.20 6.30
C GLY A 146 -0.39 -1.35 5.19
N TYR A 147 -1.48 -1.78 4.56
CA TYR A 147 -2.23 -0.98 3.58
C TYR A 147 -2.85 0.26 4.20
N TYR A 148 -3.47 0.08 5.38
CA TYR A 148 -4.07 1.21 6.10
C TYR A 148 -3.00 2.22 6.55
N ILE A 149 -1.93 1.74 7.18
CA ILE A 149 -0.84 2.62 7.62
C ILE A 149 -0.15 3.29 6.43
N GLY A 150 0.09 2.57 5.34
CA GLY A 150 0.63 3.14 4.10
C GLY A 150 -0.24 4.28 3.55
N TYR A 151 -1.56 4.11 3.55
CA TYR A 151 -2.50 5.15 3.13
C TYR A 151 -2.43 6.38 4.05
N GLN A 152 -2.43 6.19 5.37
CA GLN A 152 -2.33 7.29 6.32
C GLN A 152 -1.01 8.06 6.18
N LEU A 153 0.11 7.34 6.02
CA LEU A 153 1.41 7.97 5.74
C LEU A 153 1.39 8.75 4.44
N PHE A 154 0.78 8.22 3.38
CA PHE A 154 0.68 8.90 2.11
C PHE A 154 -0.15 10.19 2.20
N ILE A 155 -1.30 10.16 2.90
CA ILE A 155 -2.10 11.37 3.17
C ILE A 155 -1.28 12.40 3.94
N HIS A 156 -0.56 12.00 4.98
CA HIS A 156 0.28 12.89 5.77
C HIS A 156 1.42 13.52 4.94
N LEU A 157 2.04 12.73 4.07
CA LEU A 157 3.04 13.26 3.11
C LEU A 157 2.44 14.31 2.17
N MET A 158 1.23 14.10 1.67
CA MET A 158 0.56 15.09 0.81
C MET A 158 0.23 16.39 1.54
N GLU A 159 -0.22 16.30 2.80
CA GLU A 159 -0.52 17.47 3.63
C GLU A 159 0.75 18.31 3.90
N ASN A 160 1.89 17.65 4.10
CA ASN A 160 3.16 18.30 4.38
C ASN A 160 3.92 18.78 3.12
N THR A 161 3.54 18.29 1.94
CA THR A 161 4.22 18.64 0.68
C THR A 161 3.21 19.04 -0.41
N ASN A 162 2.91 18.13 -1.31
CA ASN A 162 1.84 18.15 -2.31
C ASN A 162 1.75 16.76 -2.93
N GLU A 163 0.70 16.51 -3.70
CA GLU A 163 0.44 15.21 -4.31
C GLU A 163 1.62 14.70 -5.16
N MET A 164 2.18 15.55 -6.03
CA MET A 164 3.28 15.15 -6.91
C MET A 164 4.54 14.79 -6.12
N ASN A 165 4.87 15.58 -5.10
CA ASN A 165 6.03 15.30 -4.24
C ASN A 165 5.81 14.02 -3.40
N ALA A 166 4.60 13.76 -2.94
CA ALA A 166 4.26 12.52 -2.25
C ALA A 166 4.38 11.31 -3.20
N LEU A 167 3.86 11.41 -4.43
CA LEU A 167 3.95 10.36 -5.44
C LEU A 167 5.39 10.10 -5.93
N THR A 168 6.28 11.07 -5.83
CA THR A 168 7.68 10.93 -6.22
C THR A 168 8.64 10.92 -5.03
N PHE A 169 8.14 10.61 -3.84
CA PHE A 169 8.89 10.72 -2.58
C PHE A 169 10.16 9.84 -2.52
N TRP A 170 10.25 8.80 -3.34
CA TRP A 170 11.46 7.98 -3.50
C TRP A 170 12.72 8.76 -3.88
N GLN A 171 12.58 9.91 -4.58
CA GLN A 171 13.73 10.76 -4.94
C GLN A 171 14.29 11.54 -3.75
N SER A 172 13.61 11.53 -2.62
CA SER A 172 14.09 12.23 -1.43
C SER A 172 15.40 11.61 -0.93
N PRO A 173 16.44 12.41 -0.70
CA PRO A 173 17.60 11.93 0.02
C PRO A 173 17.18 11.38 1.36
N HIS A 174 17.70 10.21 1.74
CA HIS A 174 17.32 9.54 3.00
C HIS A 174 15.85 9.10 3.08
N PHE A 175 15.25 8.71 1.94
CA PHE A 175 13.85 8.28 1.83
C PHE A 175 13.37 7.41 3.01
N GLU A 176 14.08 6.30 3.31
CA GLU A 176 13.66 5.37 4.37
C GLU A 176 13.63 6.05 5.75
N LYS A 177 14.63 6.88 6.05
CA LYS A 177 14.67 7.63 7.31
C LYS A 177 13.53 8.62 7.44
N LEU A 178 13.15 9.27 6.33
CA LEU A 178 12.03 10.20 6.31
C LEU A 178 10.70 9.45 6.49
N MET A 179 10.51 8.32 5.81
CA MET A 179 9.34 7.47 6.01
C MET A 179 9.24 6.94 7.44
N GLU A 180 10.36 6.56 8.05
CA GLU A 180 10.42 6.18 9.46
C GLU A 180 9.97 7.31 10.39
N GLN A 181 10.42 8.53 10.15
CA GLN A 181 10.04 9.70 10.94
C GLN A 181 8.53 9.96 10.87
N GLU A 182 7.95 9.87 9.67
CA GLU A 182 6.50 10.02 9.47
C GLU A 182 5.72 8.91 10.20
N LEU A 183 6.20 7.65 10.13
CA LEU A 183 5.58 6.54 10.84
C LEU A 183 5.63 6.72 12.37
N VAL A 184 6.77 7.15 12.91
CA VAL A 184 6.92 7.47 14.34
C VAL A 184 5.97 8.61 14.75
N GLN A 185 5.79 9.60 13.90
CA GLN A 185 4.86 10.70 14.16
C GLN A 185 3.41 10.22 14.18
N LEU A 186 3.02 9.36 13.25
CA LEU A 186 1.69 8.75 13.21
C LEU A 186 1.39 7.92 14.48
N GLY A 187 2.42 7.31 15.06
CA GLY A 187 2.31 6.53 16.31
C GLY A 187 2.21 7.35 17.60
N ARG A 188 2.34 8.67 17.55
CA ARG A 188 2.25 9.56 18.73
C ARG A 188 0.82 9.99 19.02
#